data_0821452dabbc50709fbe3c1f81ce8e39
#
_entry.id   0821452dabbc50709fbe3c1f81ce8e39
#
_cell.length_a   1.000
_cell.length_b   1.000
_cell.length_c   1.000
_cell.angle_alpha   90.00
_cell.angle_beta   90.00
_cell.angle_gamma   90.00
#
_symmetry.space_group_name_H-M   'P 1'
#
loop_
_entity.id
_entity.type
_entity.pdbx_description
1 polymer ?
#
loop_
_entity_poly.entity_id
_entity_poly.type
_entity_poly.pdbx_seq_one_letter_code
_entity_poly.pdbx_strand_id
1 'polypeptide(L)'
;NILGATPLDFSVNSTLDSIKEFLSKHFEIISTFAMGSTIEEIQKAGEADVNLVISSVGFPAAKVLEERFSTPYVIGTPVKGFAGIIAEKLIDAAWTGKSQTAYFSVTSSGKNISRAANGIYIIGESVISQSLKAAMALKQGIDATVICPLETEPEYIGENVLLFSSEEEIKAAIAEAKTVIADPIYKTI
;
A
#
# COMPACT_ATOMS: atom_id res chain seq x y z
N ASN A 1 2.17 14.76 2.75
CA ASN A 1 1.36 14.13 3.82
C ASN A 1 1.45 12.61 3.76
N ILE A 2 1.20 11.94 4.89
CA ILE A 2 0.98 10.49 4.98
C ILE A 2 -0.49 10.26 5.29
N LEU A 3 -1.18 9.50 4.45
CA LEU A 3 -2.62 9.23 4.52
C LEU A 3 -2.87 7.73 4.72
N GLY A 4 -3.85 7.37 5.55
CA GLY A 4 -4.22 5.97 5.79
C GLY A 4 -3.42 5.28 6.90
N ALA A 5 -2.74 6.03 7.75
CA ALA A 5 -2.08 5.46 8.93
C ALA A 5 -3.12 5.12 10.01
N THR A 6 -3.60 3.88 10.02
CA THR A 6 -4.54 3.42 11.07
C THR A 6 -3.81 2.76 12.23
N PRO A 7 -4.32 2.89 13.48
CA PRO A 7 -3.73 2.19 14.62
C PRO A 7 -3.70 0.67 14.44
N LEU A 8 -4.69 0.10 13.76
CA LEU A 8 -4.77 -1.34 13.55
C LEU A 8 -3.58 -1.87 12.75
N ASP A 9 -3.20 -1.17 11.68
CA ASP A 9 -2.17 -1.63 10.75
C ASP A 9 -0.77 -1.12 11.09
N PHE A 10 -0.67 0.07 11.72
CA PHE A 10 0.59 0.80 11.82
C PHE A 10 1.08 1.10 13.25
N SER A 11 0.32 0.73 14.30
CA SER A 11 0.74 0.95 15.69
C SER A 11 1.72 -0.12 16.21
N VAL A 12 1.82 -1.25 15.52
CA VAL A 12 2.62 -2.39 15.98
C VAL A 12 4.06 -2.25 15.51
N ASN A 13 5.02 -2.60 16.37
CA ASN A 13 6.45 -2.68 16.05
C ASN A 13 7.05 -1.38 15.44
N SER A 14 6.53 -0.22 15.83
CA SER A 14 6.99 1.09 15.31
C SER A 14 6.96 1.19 13.78
N THR A 15 6.00 0.54 13.14
CA THR A 15 5.91 0.50 11.67
C THR A 15 5.78 1.91 11.09
N LEU A 16 4.91 2.75 11.65
CA LEU A 16 4.74 4.14 11.20
C LEU A 16 6.01 4.96 11.43
N ASP A 17 6.69 4.79 12.56
CA ASP A 17 7.92 5.50 12.87
C ASP A 17 9.03 5.15 11.87
N SER A 18 9.13 3.87 11.50
CA SER A 18 10.08 3.42 10.47
C SER A 18 9.78 4.02 9.10
N ILE A 19 8.51 4.15 8.73
CA ILE A 19 8.08 4.82 7.49
C ILE A 19 8.47 6.30 7.55
N LYS A 20 8.17 7.00 8.65
CA LYS A 20 8.53 8.40 8.85
C LYS A 20 10.04 8.61 8.81
N GLU A 21 10.80 7.76 9.49
CA GLU A 21 12.27 7.83 9.49
C GLU A 21 12.86 7.67 8.08
N PHE A 22 12.32 6.73 7.29
CA PHE A 22 12.73 6.57 5.89
C PHE A 22 12.41 7.81 5.05
N LEU A 23 11.16 8.31 5.13
CA LEU A 23 10.70 9.44 4.34
C LEU A 23 11.40 10.75 4.72
N SER A 24 11.67 11.00 6.00
CA SER A 24 12.31 12.21 6.50
C SER A 24 13.75 12.41 5.99
N LYS A 25 14.34 11.39 5.38
CA LYS A 25 15.65 11.53 4.71
C LYS A 25 15.57 12.31 3.40
N HIS A 26 14.38 12.41 2.81
CA HIS A 26 14.15 12.97 1.48
C HIS A 26 13.02 13.99 1.43
N PHE A 27 12.11 13.97 2.41
CA PHE A 27 10.89 14.76 2.43
C PHE A 27 10.66 15.39 3.80
N GLU A 28 10.07 16.59 3.81
CA GLU A 28 9.44 17.15 4.98
C GLU A 28 8.02 16.59 5.11
N ILE A 29 7.65 16.06 6.30
CA ILE A 29 6.33 15.49 6.55
C ILE A 29 5.47 16.57 7.19
N ILE A 30 4.50 17.10 6.43
CA ILE A 30 3.57 18.14 6.91
C ILE A 30 2.57 17.56 7.90
N SER A 31 1.97 16.40 7.57
CA SER A 31 1.00 15.75 8.45
C SER A 31 0.95 14.23 8.24
N THR A 32 0.43 13.53 9.26
CA THR A 32 0.11 12.10 9.19
C THR A 32 -1.32 11.93 9.68
N PHE A 33 -2.25 11.69 8.75
CA PHE A 33 -3.67 11.57 9.06
C PHE A 33 -3.94 10.32 9.89
N ALA A 34 -4.77 10.49 10.90
CA ALA A 34 -5.25 9.51 11.88
C ALA A 34 -4.20 9.05 12.93
N MET A 35 -2.90 9.28 12.72
CA MET A 35 -1.88 8.91 13.73
C MET A 35 -0.76 9.96 13.84
N GLY A 36 -0.69 10.61 14.98
CA GLY A 36 0.48 11.40 15.39
C GLY A 36 0.54 12.83 14.86
N SER A 37 -0.48 13.33 14.17
CA SER A 37 -0.59 14.74 13.82
C SER A 37 -1.61 15.46 14.68
N THR A 38 -1.31 16.71 14.97
CA THR A 38 -2.24 17.65 15.58
C THR A 38 -3.26 18.15 14.55
N ILE A 39 -4.33 18.79 15.01
CA ILE A 39 -5.32 19.41 14.11
C ILE A 39 -4.67 20.53 13.29
N GLU A 40 -3.76 21.30 13.90
CA GLU A 40 -3.02 22.38 13.24
C GLU A 40 -2.13 21.87 12.09
N GLU A 41 -1.51 20.70 12.25
CA GLU A 41 -0.74 20.06 11.16
C GLU A 41 -1.65 19.55 10.04
N ILE A 42 -2.80 18.95 10.39
CA ILE A 42 -3.80 18.51 9.40
C ILE A 42 -4.37 19.72 8.64
N GLN A 43 -4.59 20.87 9.28
CA GLN A 43 -5.03 22.10 8.61
C GLN A 43 -4.06 22.60 7.55
N LYS A 44 -2.77 22.28 7.68
CA LYS A 44 -1.72 22.60 6.70
C LYS A 44 -1.57 21.56 5.58
N ALA A 45 -2.39 20.52 5.56
CA ALA A 45 -2.26 19.44 4.58
C ALA A 45 -2.32 19.92 3.12
N GLY A 46 -3.00 21.04 2.84
CA GLY A 46 -3.05 21.66 1.52
C GLY A 46 -1.73 22.32 1.09
N GLU A 47 -0.75 22.47 1.97
CA GLU A 47 0.57 23.04 1.67
C GLU A 47 1.56 21.97 1.14
N ALA A 48 1.19 20.70 1.16
CA ALA A 48 2.07 19.63 0.71
C ALA A 48 2.12 19.53 -0.82
N ASP A 49 3.30 19.24 -1.35
CA ASP A 49 3.52 19.03 -2.79
C ASP A 49 3.00 17.66 -3.26
N VAL A 50 2.89 16.69 -2.35
CA VAL A 50 2.44 15.33 -2.67
C VAL A 50 1.88 14.61 -1.43
N ASN A 51 0.96 13.69 -1.66
CA ASN A 51 0.40 12.82 -0.63
C ASN A 51 0.88 11.38 -0.82
N LEU A 52 1.25 10.69 0.26
CA LEU A 52 1.50 9.25 0.27
C LEU A 52 0.32 8.53 0.91
N VAL A 53 -0.33 7.65 0.16
CA VAL A 53 -1.42 6.79 0.63
C VAL A 53 -0.85 5.42 0.98
N ILE A 54 -0.77 5.10 2.28
CA ILE A 54 -0.15 3.86 2.77
C ILE A 54 -1.14 2.73 3.04
N SER A 55 -2.44 3.01 3.01
CA SER A 55 -3.52 2.02 3.04
C SER A 55 -4.79 2.58 2.39
N SER A 56 -5.74 1.70 2.04
CA SER A 56 -6.97 2.07 1.30
C SER A 56 -7.84 3.08 2.03
N VAL A 57 -7.83 3.11 3.36
CA VAL A 57 -8.59 4.11 4.13
C VAL A 57 -8.08 5.55 3.89
N GLY A 58 -6.92 5.73 3.30
CA GLY A 58 -6.40 7.04 2.90
C GLY A 58 -6.95 7.58 1.58
N PHE A 59 -7.60 6.75 0.73
CA PHE A 59 -8.09 7.17 -0.59
C PHE A 59 -9.07 8.35 -0.54
N PRO A 60 -10.09 8.37 0.32
CA PRO A 60 -11.01 9.51 0.36
C PRO A 60 -10.32 10.83 0.68
N ALA A 61 -9.37 10.82 1.62
CA ALA A 61 -8.60 12.00 1.97
C ALA A 61 -7.69 12.45 0.81
N ALA A 62 -7.05 11.51 0.11
CA ALA A 62 -6.20 11.80 -1.03
C ALA A 62 -6.99 12.46 -2.17
N LYS A 63 -8.18 11.93 -2.51
CA LYS A 63 -9.06 12.49 -3.53
C LYS A 63 -9.52 13.91 -3.17
N VAL A 64 -9.90 14.14 -1.91
CA VAL A 64 -10.28 15.48 -1.44
C VAL A 64 -9.13 16.48 -1.54
N LEU A 65 -7.89 16.07 -1.17
CA LEU A 65 -6.72 16.94 -1.26
C LEU A 65 -6.32 17.21 -2.71
N GLU A 66 -6.43 16.24 -3.60
CA GLU A 66 -6.21 16.43 -5.04
C GLU A 66 -7.25 17.36 -5.65
N GLU A 67 -8.53 17.16 -5.35
CA GLU A 67 -9.63 18.02 -5.87
C GLU A 67 -9.51 19.46 -5.38
N ARG A 68 -9.20 19.66 -4.09
CA ARG A 68 -9.23 21.00 -3.47
C ARG A 68 -7.95 21.80 -3.67
N PHE A 69 -6.80 21.12 -3.68
CA PHE A 69 -5.47 21.74 -3.67
C PHE A 69 -4.61 21.36 -4.86
N SER A 70 -5.11 20.48 -5.74
CA SER A 70 -4.34 19.89 -6.86
C SER A 70 -3.09 19.15 -6.38
N THR A 71 -3.08 18.66 -5.14
CA THR A 71 -1.97 17.90 -4.57
C THR A 71 -2.04 16.45 -5.03
N PRO A 72 -1.13 15.99 -5.90
CA PRO A 72 -1.15 14.62 -6.39
C PRO A 72 -0.86 13.62 -5.26
N TYR A 73 -1.16 12.34 -5.48
CA TYR A 73 -0.88 11.30 -4.52
C TYR A 73 -0.18 10.09 -5.14
N VAL A 74 0.58 9.39 -4.30
CA VAL A 74 1.19 8.11 -4.63
C VAL A 74 0.62 7.05 -3.69
N ILE A 75 0.14 5.94 -4.27
CA ILE A 75 -0.38 4.80 -3.52
C ILE A 75 0.70 3.75 -3.37
N GLY A 76 1.00 3.37 -2.12
CA GLY A 76 1.94 2.33 -1.79
C GLY A 76 2.47 2.46 -0.36
N THR A 77 2.73 1.32 0.28
CA THR A 77 3.33 1.26 1.62
C THR A 77 4.84 1.10 1.49
N PRO A 78 5.66 1.95 2.13
CA PRO A 78 7.12 1.86 2.09
C PRO A 78 7.66 0.63 2.84
N VAL A 79 7.50 -0.56 2.27
CA VAL A 79 8.09 -1.79 2.81
C VAL A 79 9.53 -1.97 2.33
N LYS A 80 10.35 -2.67 3.12
CA LYS A 80 11.75 -2.93 2.79
C LYS A 80 11.89 -3.61 1.42
N GLY A 81 12.62 -2.97 0.52
CA GLY A 81 12.83 -3.44 -0.84
C GLY A 81 11.94 -2.78 -1.89
N PHE A 82 10.90 -2.06 -1.45
CA PHE A 82 10.02 -1.29 -2.32
C PHE A 82 10.02 0.21 -2.01
N ALA A 83 10.45 0.60 -0.81
CA ALA A 83 10.44 1.98 -0.33
C ALA A 83 11.16 2.97 -1.27
N GLY A 84 12.26 2.55 -1.93
CA GLY A 84 12.98 3.37 -2.91
C GLY A 84 12.12 3.74 -4.11
N ILE A 85 11.35 2.78 -4.65
CA ILE A 85 10.40 3.04 -5.76
C ILE A 85 9.33 4.04 -5.34
N ILE A 86 8.83 3.93 -4.10
CA ILE A 86 7.85 4.89 -3.57
C ILE A 86 8.45 6.29 -3.50
N ALA A 87 9.69 6.44 -3.02
CA ALA A 87 10.36 7.73 -2.95
C ALA A 87 10.53 8.36 -4.35
N GLU A 88 10.96 7.57 -5.35
CA GLU A 88 11.05 8.02 -6.74
C GLU A 88 9.68 8.47 -7.29
N LYS A 89 8.62 7.69 -7.02
CA LYS A 89 7.26 8.03 -7.45
C LYS A 89 6.70 9.28 -6.77
N LEU A 90 7.03 9.51 -5.50
CA LEU A 90 6.66 10.74 -4.80
C LEU A 90 7.32 11.97 -5.44
N ILE A 91 8.60 11.90 -5.76
CA ILE A 91 9.31 12.98 -6.45
C ILE A 91 8.70 13.23 -7.84
N ASP A 92 8.45 12.17 -8.60
CA ASP A 92 7.84 12.29 -9.93
C ASP A 92 6.42 12.86 -9.86
N ALA A 93 5.60 12.43 -8.91
CA ALA A 93 4.25 12.95 -8.72
C ALA A 93 4.26 14.44 -8.33
N ALA A 94 5.11 14.84 -7.38
CA ALA A 94 5.27 16.24 -6.98
C ALA A 94 5.70 17.12 -8.15
N TRP A 95 6.58 16.62 -9.03
CA TRP A 95 7.07 17.36 -10.20
C TRP A 95 6.06 17.44 -11.34
N THR A 96 5.34 16.34 -11.61
CA THR A 96 4.42 16.23 -12.75
C THR A 96 3.00 16.62 -12.44
N GLY A 97 2.62 16.72 -11.16
CA GLY A 97 1.24 16.92 -10.72
C GLY A 97 0.31 15.72 -11.01
N LYS A 98 0.87 14.52 -11.23
CA LYS A 98 0.08 13.32 -11.60
C LYS A 98 0.11 12.27 -10.50
N SER A 99 -1.07 11.86 -10.07
CA SER A 99 -1.23 10.76 -9.12
C SER A 99 -0.84 9.41 -9.74
N GLN A 100 -0.26 8.52 -8.92
CA GLN A 100 0.31 7.25 -9.35
C GLN A 100 0.07 6.14 -8.34
N THR A 101 -0.01 4.89 -8.84
CA THR A 101 0.01 3.68 -8.03
C THR A 101 1.38 3.02 -8.16
N ALA A 102 2.18 3.06 -7.10
CA ALA A 102 3.59 2.68 -7.15
C ALA A 102 3.80 1.20 -7.52
N TYR A 103 2.98 0.28 -6.99
CA TYR A 103 3.15 -1.15 -7.25
C TYR A 103 2.77 -1.58 -8.68
N PHE A 104 2.01 -0.78 -9.43
CA PHE A 104 1.72 -1.09 -10.84
C PHE A 104 2.98 -1.07 -11.72
N SER A 105 3.96 -0.25 -11.38
CA SER A 105 5.21 -0.19 -12.13
C SER A 105 6.05 -1.47 -12.04
N VAL A 106 5.82 -2.30 -11.04
CA VAL A 106 6.55 -3.57 -10.82
C VAL A 106 5.86 -4.73 -11.50
N THR A 107 4.52 -4.75 -11.52
CA THR A 107 3.73 -5.85 -12.09
C THR A 107 3.66 -5.80 -13.61
N SER A 108 3.84 -4.64 -14.23
CA SER A 108 3.78 -4.44 -15.70
C SER A 108 4.95 -5.04 -16.49
N SER A 109 5.89 -5.70 -15.86
CA SER A 109 7.07 -6.31 -16.52
C SER A 109 6.77 -7.63 -17.25
N GLY A 110 5.60 -7.74 -17.90
CA GLY A 110 5.42 -8.57 -19.10
C GLY A 110 5.51 -10.08 -18.95
N LYS A 111 5.27 -10.67 -17.79
CA LYS A 111 5.06 -12.12 -17.69
C LYS A 111 3.60 -12.39 -17.33
N ASN A 112 2.90 -13.08 -18.24
CA ASN A 112 1.61 -13.71 -17.95
C ASN A 112 1.80 -14.64 -16.73
N ILE A 113 1.50 -14.14 -15.55
CA ILE A 113 1.62 -14.91 -14.32
C ILE A 113 0.31 -15.64 -14.14
N SER A 114 0.32 -16.91 -14.50
CA SER A 114 -0.78 -17.82 -14.21
C SER A 114 -0.95 -17.93 -12.69
N ARG A 115 -2.21 -17.98 -12.26
CA ARG A 115 -2.71 -18.25 -10.91
C ARG A 115 -1.68 -18.99 -10.07
N ALA A 116 -1.13 -18.32 -9.04
CA ALA A 116 -0.27 -18.89 -7.99
C ALA A 116 0.83 -19.87 -8.44
N ALA A 117 1.62 -19.51 -9.44
CA ALA A 117 2.69 -20.39 -9.94
C ALA A 117 3.65 -20.86 -8.83
N ASN A 118 3.72 -20.15 -7.70
CA ASN A 118 4.60 -20.47 -6.57
C ASN A 118 3.85 -20.95 -5.32
N GLY A 119 2.51 -20.96 -5.29
CA GLY A 119 1.72 -21.35 -4.12
C GLY A 119 1.92 -20.39 -2.93
N ILE A 120 2.25 -19.13 -3.17
CA ILE A 120 2.47 -18.10 -2.13
C ILE A 120 1.30 -17.14 -2.17
N TYR A 121 0.67 -16.95 -1.00
CA TYR A 121 -0.47 -16.06 -0.83
C TYR A 121 -0.17 -15.02 0.23
N ILE A 122 -0.63 -13.80 0.01
CA ILE A 122 -0.61 -12.69 0.99
C ILE A 122 -2.06 -12.32 1.26
N ILE A 123 -2.50 -12.43 2.52
CA ILE A 123 -3.86 -12.07 2.92
C ILE A 123 -3.80 -10.82 3.77
N GLY A 124 -4.51 -9.76 3.36
CA GLY A 124 -4.52 -8.52 4.11
C GLY A 124 -5.08 -7.32 3.34
N GLU A 125 -4.85 -6.14 3.89
CA GLU A 125 -5.24 -4.86 3.32
C GLU A 125 -4.59 -4.67 1.94
N SER A 126 -5.31 -4.07 1.00
CA SER A 126 -4.96 -4.06 -0.42
C SER A 126 -3.63 -3.37 -0.73
N VAL A 127 -3.38 -2.17 -0.19
CA VAL A 127 -2.18 -1.37 -0.49
C VAL A 127 -0.93 -1.99 0.14
N ILE A 128 -1.04 -2.42 1.40
CA ILE A 128 0.05 -3.07 2.13
C ILE A 128 0.45 -4.37 1.44
N SER A 129 -0.54 -5.21 1.13
CA SER A 129 -0.33 -6.52 0.53
C SER A 129 0.26 -6.43 -0.89
N GLN A 130 -0.22 -5.51 -1.72
CA GLN A 130 0.32 -5.28 -3.06
C GLN A 130 1.73 -4.67 -3.01
N SER A 131 2.02 -3.81 -2.03
CA SER A 131 3.37 -3.27 -1.81
C SER A 131 4.36 -4.36 -1.36
N LEU A 132 3.92 -5.29 -0.50
CA LEU A 132 4.71 -6.44 -0.09
C LEU A 132 4.97 -7.38 -1.28
N LYS A 133 3.94 -7.68 -2.07
CA LYS A 133 4.08 -8.44 -3.33
C LYS A 133 5.12 -7.81 -4.26
N ALA A 134 5.05 -6.50 -4.46
CA ALA A 134 6.01 -5.76 -5.28
C ALA A 134 7.45 -5.86 -4.72
N ALA A 135 7.62 -5.75 -3.40
CA ALA A 135 8.92 -5.92 -2.76
C ALA A 135 9.51 -7.32 -2.96
N MET A 136 8.67 -8.37 -2.85
CA MET A 136 9.09 -9.75 -3.09
C MET A 136 9.50 -9.98 -4.55
N ALA A 137 8.74 -9.45 -5.50
CA ALA A 137 9.06 -9.52 -6.92
C ALA A 137 10.39 -8.85 -7.24
N LEU A 138 10.63 -7.64 -6.71
CA LEU A 138 11.87 -6.87 -6.93
C LEU A 138 13.10 -7.51 -6.30
N LYS A 139 12.97 -8.00 -5.07
CA LYS A 139 14.13 -8.50 -4.30
C LYS A 139 14.47 -9.95 -4.56
N GLN A 140 13.48 -10.78 -4.83
CA GLN A 140 13.62 -12.23 -4.84
C GLN A 140 13.14 -12.86 -6.15
N GLY A 141 12.52 -12.08 -7.06
CA GLY A 141 11.88 -12.61 -8.26
C GLY A 141 10.68 -13.51 -7.95
N ILE A 142 10.09 -13.35 -6.75
CA ILE A 142 8.95 -14.16 -6.29
C ILE A 142 7.68 -13.40 -6.59
N ASP A 143 6.75 -14.07 -7.27
CA ASP A 143 5.38 -13.58 -7.39
C ASP A 143 4.48 -14.27 -6.38
N ALA A 144 3.50 -13.52 -5.86
CA ALA A 144 2.51 -13.98 -4.91
C ALA A 144 1.10 -13.59 -5.39
N THR A 145 0.09 -14.34 -4.97
CA THR A 145 -1.31 -13.93 -5.10
C THR A 145 -1.73 -13.17 -3.85
N VAL A 146 -2.31 -12.00 -4.03
CA VAL A 146 -2.90 -11.24 -2.92
C VAL A 146 -4.36 -11.62 -2.77
N ILE A 147 -4.79 -11.85 -1.55
CA ILE A 147 -6.20 -11.99 -1.17
C ILE A 147 -6.54 -10.79 -0.29
N CYS A 148 -7.46 -9.94 -0.75
CA CYS A 148 -7.94 -8.81 0.01
C CYS A 148 -9.36 -9.10 0.50
N PRO A 149 -9.56 -9.28 1.83
CA PRO A 149 -10.87 -9.54 2.42
C PRO A 149 -11.63 -8.25 2.77
N LEU A 150 -11.04 -7.10 2.47
CA LEU A 150 -11.59 -5.79 2.81
C LEU A 150 -12.11 -5.08 1.57
N GLU A 151 -13.10 -4.22 1.76
CA GLU A 151 -13.56 -3.32 0.69
C GLU A 151 -12.41 -2.43 0.22
N THR A 152 -12.26 -2.33 -1.09
CA THR A 152 -11.24 -1.49 -1.72
C THR A 152 -11.73 -1.02 -3.09
N GLU A 153 -11.13 0.05 -3.62
CA GLU A 153 -11.52 0.60 -4.91
C GLU A 153 -10.86 -0.21 -6.05
N PRO A 154 -11.64 -0.74 -7.02
CA PRO A 154 -11.14 -1.60 -8.09
C PRO A 154 -10.01 -0.97 -8.92
N GLU A 155 -10.01 0.34 -9.06
CA GLU A 155 -9.00 1.08 -9.85
C GLU A 155 -7.58 0.99 -9.28
N TYR A 156 -7.44 0.62 -7.99
CA TYR A 156 -6.15 0.45 -7.32
C TYR A 156 -5.76 -1.02 -7.11
N ILE A 157 -6.49 -1.92 -7.76
CA ILE A 157 -6.22 -3.36 -7.72
C ILE A 157 -5.35 -3.76 -8.91
N GLY A 158 -4.18 -4.31 -8.63
CA GLY A 158 -3.26 -4.82 -9.63
C GLY A 158 -3.57 -6.26 -10.05
N GLU A 159 -2.69 -6.82 -10.85
CA GLU A 159 -2.80 -8.21 -11.31
C GLU A 159 -2.62 -9.21 -10.15
N ASN A 160 -3.28 -10.37 -10.25
CA ASN A 160 -3.22 -11.46 -9.26
C ASN A 160 -3.65 -11.02 -7.84
N VAL A 161 -4.70 -10.20 -7.77
CA VAL A 161 -5.39 -9.85 -6.54
C VAL A 161 -6.81 -10.44 -6.59
N LEU A 162 -7.17 -11.17 -5.54
CA LEU A 162 -8.49 -11.76 -5.35
C LEU A 162 -9.22 -10.99 -4.26
N LEU A 163 -10.44 -10.58 -4.56
CA LEU A 163 -11.32 -9.92 -3.60
C LEU A 163 -12.29 -10.97 -3.09
N PHE A 164 -12.19 -11.34 -1.83
CA PHE A 164 -13.05 -12.31 -1.18
C PHE A 164 -13.73 -11.69 0.03
N SER A 165 -15.00 -12.02 0.21
CA SER A 165 -15.82 -11.51 1.31
C SER A 165 -16.13 -12.57 2.37
N SER A 166 -15.75 -13.82 2.15
CA SER A 166 -16.03 -14.92 3.09
C SER A 166 -14.77 -15.74 3.43
N GLU A 167 -14.79 -16.32 4.62
CA GLU A 167 -13.72 -17.23 5.07
C GLU A 167 -13.65 -18.49 4.21
N GLU A 168 -14.79 -18.99 3.74
CA GLU A 168 -14.88 -20.18 2.87
C GLU A 168 -14.17 -19.97 1.54
N GLU A 169 -14.31 -18.78 0.93
CA GLU A 169 -13.62 -18.44 -0.31
C GLU A 169 -12.11 -18.37 -0.09
N ILE A 170 -11.67 -17.75 1.01
CA ILE A 170 -10.25 -17.66 1.38
C ILE A 170 -9.68 -19.06 1.60
N LYS A 171 -10.37 -19.89 2.42
CA LYS A 171 -9.97 -21.26 2.72
C LYS A 171 -9.83 -22.11 1.46
N ALA A 172 -10.80 -22.02 0.55
CA ALA A 172 -10.76 -22.73 -0.73
C ALA A 172 -9.58 -22.29 -1.62
N ALA A 173 -9.28 -20.98 -1.62
CA ALA A 173 -8.18 -20.43 -2.43
C ALA A 173 -6.80 -20.86 -1.93
N ILE A 174 -6.62 -20.98 -0.61
CA ILE A 174 -5.33 -21.32 0.01
C ILE A 174 -5.17 -22.82 0.31
N ALA A 175 -6.15 -23.67 -0.04
CA ALA A 175 -6.14 -25.11 0.28
C ALA A 175 -4.85 -25.83 -0.17
N GLU A 176 -4.27 -25.40 -1.31
CA GLU A 176 -3.01 -25.94 -1.85
C GLU A 176 -1.83 -24.98 -1.70
N ALA A 177 -1.93 -24.00 -0.79
CA ALA A 177 -0.88 -23.00 -0.57
C ALA A 177 0.36 -23.67 0.05
N LYS A 178 1.54 -23.31 -0.47
CA LYS A 178 2.83 -23.67 0.15
C LYS A 178 3.20 -22.70 1.25
N THR A 179 2.82 -21.45 1.10
CA THR A 179 3.11 -20.37 2.05
C THR A 179 1.97 -19.37 2.06
N VAL A 180 1.52 -19.02 3.26
CA VAL A 180 0.55 -17.95 3.49
C VAL A 180 1.20 -16.90 4.38
N ILE A 181 1.18 -15.65 3.94
CA ILE A 181 1.62 -14.47 4.69
C ILE A 181 0.34 -13.71 5.06
N ALA A 182 0.02 -13.68 6.35
CA ALA A 182 -1.23 -13.10 6.83
C ALA A 182 -1.10 -12.69 8.30
N ASP A 183 -2.09 -11.92 8.81
CA ASP A 183 -2.26 -11.73 10.23
C ASP A 183 -2.52 -13.08 10.93
N PRO A 184 -2.01 -13.29 12.15
CA PRO A 184 -2.23 -14.53 12.92
C PRO A 184 -3.70 -14.93 13.10
N ILE A 185 -4.65 -14.01 12.97
CA ILE A 185 -6.09 -14.32 13.02
C ILE A 185 -6.51 -15.32 11.94
N TYR A 186 -5.82 -15.31 10.79
CA TYR A 186 -6.08 -16.25 9.68
C TYR A 186 -5.50 -17.65 9.91
N LYS A 187 -4.80 -17.89 11.03
CA LYS A 187 -4.21 -19.21 11.33
C LYS A 187 -5.25 -20.30 11.56
N THR A 188 -6.48 -19.92 11.84
CA THR A 188 -7.59 -20.84 12.10
C THR A 188 -8.40 -21.19 10.87
N ILE A 189 -8.13 -20.55 9.74
CA ILE A 189 -8.71 -20.83 8.44
C ILE A 189 -7.87 -21.89 7.72
#